data_6b4548bd1add04f6c7430d4308fade03
#
_entry.id   6b4548bd1add04f6c7430d4308fade03
#
_cell.length_a   1.000
_cell.length_b   1.000
_cell.length_c   1.000
_cell.angle_alpha   90.00
_cell.angle_beta   90.00
_cell.angle_gamma   90.00
#
_symmetry.space_group_name_H-M   'P 1'
#
loop_
_entity.id
_entity.type
_entity.pdbx_description
1 polymer ?
#
loop_
_entity_poly.entity_id
_entity_poly.type
_entity_poly.pdbx_seq_one_letter_code
_entity_poly.pdbx_strand_id
1 'polypeptide(L)'
;MDTGENVKDITMGNQQVTITRIAWLSGIWDGEGTFGIYRYRRTKDGKWSYCARLTLSNTSEEMIQEIIDIFRSFDITANIWRNPKPRKYNHKKEVHITVDRSESVKKGCEIMLPYLVAKKNRAILLLEFIRIRSEYKRKVDRDPVTGRLKGVIEQGYEDIIHLYEQMKDLNQVGTLDIGSSETTR
;
A
#
# COMPACT_ATOMS: atom_id res chain seq x y z
N MET A 1 -36.76 -11.63 -34.17
CA MET A 1 -35.37 -12.15 -34.26
C MET A 1 -34.62 -11.49 -33.14
N ASP A 2 -34.27 -12.33 -32.23
CA ASP A 2 -33.86 -12.00 -30.88
C ASP A 2 -32.35 -11.70 -30.84
N THR A 3 -31.94 -10.46 -30.51
CA THR A 3 -30.56 -10.04 -30.34
C THR A 3 -30.30 -9.49 -28.94
N GLY A 4 -31.24 -9.72 -27.99
CA GLY A 4 -31.17 -9.12 -26.65
C GLY A 4 -30.42 -9.94 -25.58
N GLU A 5 -30.19 -11.23 -25.77
CA GLU A 5 -29.61 -12.10 -24.72
C GLU A 5 -28.11 -12.11 -24.63
N ASN A 6 -27.42 -11.73 -25.68
CA ASN A 6 -25.93 -11.93 -25.72
C ASN A 6 -25.11 -10.81 -25.01
N VAL A 7 -25.67 -9.64 -24.82
CA VAL A 7 -24.95 -8.50 -24.24
C VAL A 7 -24.90 -8.58 -22.70
N LYS A 8 -25.96 -9.09 -22.07
CA LYS A 8 -26.01 -9.25 -20.60
C LYS A 8 -25.06 -10.36 -20.11
N ASP A 9 -24.97 -11.47 -20.82
CA ASP A 9 -24.10 -12.60 -20.47
C ASP A 9 -22.62 -12.24 -20.63
N ILE A 10 -22.24 -11.48 -21.64
CA ILE A 10 -20.86 -11.00 -21.84
C ILE A 10 -20.48 -10.02 -20.72
N THR A 11 -21.38 -9.15 -20.32
CA THR A 11 -21.12 -8.16 -19.24
C THR A 11 -20.98 -8.85 -17.88
N MET A 12 -21.83 -9.83 -17.59
CA MET A 12 -21.76 -10.64 -16.37
C MET A 12 -20.49 -11.48 -16.33
N GLY A 13 -20.09 -12.12 -17.43
CA GLY A 13 -18.86 -12.89 -17.53
C GLY A 13 -17.62 -12.03 -17.30
N ASN A 14 -17.52 -10.86 -17.89
CA ASN A 14 -16.42 -9.92 -17.68
C ASN A 14 -16.36 -9.41 -16.24
N GLN A 15 -17.48 -9.13 -15.62
CA GLN A 15 -17.56 -8.70 -14.23
C GLN A 15 -17.09 -9.81 -13.27
N GLN A 16 -17.49 -11.06 -13.51
CA GLN A 16 -17.07 -12.22 -12.71
C GLN A 16 -15.57 -12.47 -12.83
N VAL A 17 -15.02 -12.39 -14.03
CA VAL A 17 -13.56 -12.52 -14.25
C VAL A 17 -12.80 -11.44 -13.49
N THR A 18 -13.28 -10.19 -13.51
CA THR A 18 -12.68 -9.08 -12.77
C THR A 18 -12.70 -9.33 -11.25
N ILE A 19 -13.82 -9.77 -10.69
CA ILE A 19 -13.95 -10.11 -9.27
C ILE A 19 -12.97 -11.20 -8.87
N THR A 20 -12.88 -12.27 -9.66
CA THR A 20 -11.95 -13.38 -9.40
C THR A 20 -10.49 -12.93 -9.40
N ARG A 21 -10.10 -12.07 -10.34
CA ARG A 21 -8.74 -11.52 -10.41
C ARG A 21 -8.42 -10.62 -9.20
N ILE A 22 -9.37 -9.80 -8.75
CA ILE A 22 -9.19 -8.97 -7.56
C ILE A 22 -9.08 -9.82 -6.30
N ALA A 23 -9.93 -10.85 -6.15
CA ALA A 23 -9.86 -11.77 -5.02
C ALA A 23 -8.52 -12.51 -4.97
N TRP A 24 -8.01 -12.98 -6.14
CA TRP A 24 -6.68 -13.57 -6.27
C TRP A 24 -5.58 -12.58 -5.86
N LEU A 25 -5.61 -11.35 -6.38
CA LEU A 25 -4.66 -10.29 -6.01
C LEU A 25 -4.65 -10.05 -4.50
N SER A 26 -5.83 -9.99 -3.88
CA SER A 26 -5.98 -9.77 -2.44
C SER A 26 -5.37 -10.91 -1.62
N GLY A 27 -5.57 -12.17 -2.06
CA GLY A 27 -4.97 -13.34 -1.43
C GLY A 27 -3.44 -13.32 -1.52
N ILE A 28 -2.88 -12.94 -2.67
CA ILE A 28 -1.43 -12.75 -2.83
C ILE A 28 -0.93 -11.64 -1.90
N TRP A 29 -1.67 -10.51 -1.80
CA TRP A 29 -1.28 -9.42 -0.92
C TRP A 29 -1.38 -9.78 0.56
N ASP A 30 -2.38 -10.58 0.94
CA ASP A 30 -2.49 -11.13 2.30
C ASP A 30 -1.31 -12.03 2.67
N GLY A 31 -0.82 -12.83 1.73
CA GLY A 31 0.35 -13.70 1.95
C GLY A 31 1.66 -12.92 1.92
N GLU A 32 1.98 -12.29 0.80
CA GLU A 32 3.33 -11.80 0.48
C GLU A 32 3.44 -10.26 0.43
N GLY A 33 2.30 -9.54 0.26
CA GLY A 33 2.31 -8.09 0.14
C GLY A 33 2.43 -7.38 1.47
N THR A 34 2.80 -6.11 1.43
CA THR A 34 2.88 -5.23 2.60
C THR A 34 2.07 -3.97 2.36
N PHE A 35 1.23 -3.63 3.34
CA PHE A 35 0.61 -2.32 3.52
C PHE A 35 1.46 -1.57 4.55
N GLY A 36 2.00 -0.39 4.21
CA GLY A 36 2.91 0.29 5.11
C GLY A 36 2.85 1.81 5.03
N ILE A 37 3.11 2.43 6.18
CA ILE A 37 3.43 3.85 6.28
C ILE A 37 4.93 3.94 6.51
N TYR A 38 5.62 4.63 5.62
CA TYR A 38 7.09 4.75 5.65
C TYR A 38 7.50 6.15 6.04
N ARG A 39 8.49 6.25 6.92
CA ARG A 39 9.09 7.50 7.39
C ARG A 39 10.40 7.75 6.65
N TYR A 40 10.58 8.98 6.16
CA TYR A 40 11.83 9.41 5.54
C TYR A 40 12.18 10.85 5.93
N ARG A 41 13.46 11.16 5.92
CA ARG A 41 13.93 12.54 6.13
C ARG A 41 13.87 13.32 4.83
N ARG A 42 13.25 14.48 4.87
CA ARG A 42 13.30 15.41 3.74
C ARG A 42 14.67 16.07 3.66
N THR A 43 15.24 16.11 2.47
CA THR A 43 16.56 16.70 2.22
C THR A 43 16.57 18.20 2.45
N LYS A 44 15.44 18.89 2.22
CA LYS A 44 15.33 20.36 2.26
C LYS A 44 15.41 20.94 3.68
N ASP A 45 14.84 20.30 4.67
CA ASP A 45 14.69 20.84 6.03
C ASP A 45 15.02 19.82 7.14
N GLY A 46 15.45 18.63 6.78
CA GLY A 46 15.79 17.55 7.70
C GLY A 46 14.62 17.00 8.51
N LYS A 47 13.40 17.48 8.27
CA LYS A 47 12.20 17.03 8.98
C LYS A 47 11.73 15.67 8.48
N TRP A 48 11.06 14.94 9.36
CA TRP A 48 10.43 13.69 9.00
C TRP A 48 9.20 13.91 8.11
N SER A 49 9.03 13.07 7.14
CA SER A 49 7.85 12.98 6.30
C SER A 49 7.41 11.52 6.22
N TYR A 50 6.12 11.33 5.95
CA TYR A 50 5.50 10.01 5.93
C TYR A 50 4.80 9.78 4.59
N CYS A 51 4.84 8.56 4.07
CA CYS A 51 4.14 8.17 2.85
C CYS A 51 3.50 6.80 2.99
N ALA A 52 2.32 6.67 2.39
CA ALA A 52 1.66 5.39 2.21
C ALA A 52 2.34 4.61 1.09
N ARG A 53 2.46 3.29 1.26
CA ARG A 53 3.05 2.43 0.24
C ARG A 53 2.48 1.02 0.29
N LEU A 54 2.26 0.44 -0.90
CA LEU A 54 2.06 -0.98 -1.09
C LEU A 54 3.34 -1.56 -1.68
N THR A 55 3.83 -2.67 -1.13
CA THR A 55 5.00 -3.36 -1.66
C THR A 55 4.77 -4.86 -1.73
N LEU A 56 5.35 -5.49 -2.73
CA LEU A 56 5.38 -6.94 -2.89
C LEU A 56 6.67 -7.33 -3.57
N SER A 57 7.24 -8.46 -3.15
CA SER A 57 8.44 -9.05 -3.77
C SER A 57 8.17 -10.50 -4.09
N ASN A 58 8.45 -10.91 -5.32
CA ASN A 58 8.33 -12.31 -5.72
C ASN A 58 9.35 -12.68 -6.80
N THR A 59 9.57 -13.97 -6.99
CA THR A 59 10.46 -14.52 -8.01
C THR A 59 9.73 -15.08 -9.24
N SER A 60 8.39 -15.15 -9.23
CA SER A 60 7.57 -15.53 -10.39
C SER A 60 7.26 -14.33 -11.25
N GLU A 61 7.86 -14.28 -12.45
CA GLU A 61 7.57 -13.22 -13.43
C GLU A 61 6.12 -13.26 -13.90
N GLU A 62 5.50 -14.46 -14.00
CA GLU A 62 4.10 -14.61 -14.41
C GLU A 62 3.15 -14.00 -13.40
N MET A 63 3.37 -14.26 -12.09
CA MET A 63 2.59 -13.64 -11.02
C MET A 63 2.75 -12.11 -11.03
N ILE A 64 3.98 -11.63 -11.18
CA ILE A 64 4.28 -10.20 -11.25
C ILE A 64 3.56 -9.55 -12.44
N GLN A 65 3.58 -10.19 -13.61
CA GLN A 65 2.92 -9.66 -14.80
C GLN A 65 1.41 -9.57 -14.60
N GLU A 66 0.77 -10.60 -14.03
CA GLU A 66 -0.66 -10.60 -13.73
C GLU A 66 -1.04 -9.47 -12.76
N ILE A 67 -0.25 -9.23 -11.72
CA ILE A 67 -0.45 -8.10 -10.78
C ILE A 67 -0.38 -6.77 -11.52
N ILE A 68 0.61 -6.60 -12.40
CA ILE A 68 0.78 -5.37 -13.19
C ILE A 68 -0.43 -5.14 -14.08
N ASP A 69 -0.95 -6.18 -14.74
CA ASP A 69 -2.07 -6.07 -15.65
C ASP A 69 -3.37 -5.76 -14.91
N ILE A 70 -3.57 -6.32 -13.71
CA ILE A 70 -4.66 -5.91 -12.82
C ILE A 70 -4.49 -4.43 -12.45
N PHE A 71 -3.32 -4.00 -11.98
CA PHE A 71 -3.10 -2.62 -11.59
C PHE A 71 -3.35 -1.63 -12.73
N ARG A 72 -2.92 -1.96 -13.95
CA ARG A 72 -3.19 -1.14 -15.15
C ARG A 72 -4.69 -1.02 -15.43
N SER A 73 -5.46 -2.09 -15.27
CA SER A 73 -6.90 -2.07 -15.52
C SER A 73 -7.68 -1.17 -14.56
N PHE A 74 -7.07 -0.80 -13.42
CA PHE A 74 -7.61 0.13 -12.42
C PHE A 74 -6.87 1.48 -12.36
N ASP A 75 -6.04 1.81 -13.35
CA ASP A 75 -5.20 3.02 -13.37
C ASP A 75 -4.31 3.16 -12.13
N ILE A 76 -3.80 2.06 -11.60
CA ILE A 76 -2.87 2.04 -10.49
C ILE A 76 -1.44 2.08 -11.04
N THR A 77 -0.71 3.13 -10.73
CA THR A 77 0.70 3.26 -11.11
C THR A 77 1.59 2.55 -10.11
N ALA A 78 2.39 1.60 -10.58
CA ALA A 78 3.38 0.88 -9.80
C ALA A 78 4.78 1.04 -10.37
N ASN A 79 5.78 1.14 -9.50
CA ASN A 79 7.19 1.07 -9.85
C ASN A 79 7.65 -0.39 -9.73
N ILE A 80 8.35 -0.87 -10.76
CA ILE A 80 8.83 -2.25 -10.84
C ILE A 80 10.34 -2.21 -10.86
N TRP A 81 10.96 -2.88 -9.91
CA TRP A 81 12.40 -3.02 -9.86
C TRP A 81 12.79 -4.50 -9.87
N ARG A 82 13.70 -4.83 -10.78
CA ARG A 82 14.24 -6.18 -10.93
C ARG A 82 15.67 -6.20 -10.43
N ASN A 83 15.94 -7.02 -9.41
CA ASN A 83 17.29 -7.18 -8.91
C ASN A 83 18.14 -7.94 -9.93
N PRO A 84 19.14 -7.31 -10.55
CA PRO A 84 19.97 -7.97 -11.56
C PRO A 84 20.90 -9.02 -10.96
N LYS A 85 21.18 -8.94 -9.66
CA LYS A 85 22.09 -9.85 -8.96
C LYS A 85 21.38 -10.57 -7.83
N PRO A 86 21.26 -11.90 -7.86
CA PRO A 86 20.75 -12.65 -6.71
C PRO A 86 21.68 -12.44 -5.50
N ARG A 87 21.11 -12.38 -4.30
CA ARG A 87 21.86 -12.16 -3.04
C ARG A 87 22.90 -13.27 -2.78
N LYS A 88 22.61 -14.49 -3.28
CA LYS A 88 23.51 -15.64 -3.22
C LYS A 88 23.44 -16.38 -4.54
N TYR A 89 24.49 -17.15 -4.86
CA TYR A 89 24.65 -17.88 -6.13
C TYR A 89 23.42 -18.72 -6.54
N ASN A 90 22.69 -19.30 -5.58
CA ASN A 90 21.53 -20.17 -5.81
C ASN A 90 20.18 -19.47 -5.65
N HIS A 91 20.13 -18.14 -5.45
CA HIS A 91 18.86 -17.44 -5.30
C HIS A 91 18.31 -17.04 -6.67
N LYS A 92 16.99 -17.21 -6.86
CA LYS A 92 16.27 -16.68 -8.02
C LYS A 92 16.32 -15.14 -8.01
N LYS A 93 16.26 -14.55 -9.18
CA LYS A 93 16.11 -13.09 -9.31
C LYS A 93 14.75 -12.67 -8.73
N GLU A 94 14.76 -11.66 -7.91
CA GLU A 94 13.59 -11.13 -7.24
C GLU A 94 13.09 -9.88 -7.95
N VAL A 95 11.80 -9.79 -8.14
CA VAL A 95 11.12 -8.60 -8.68
C VAL A 95 10.35 -7.94 -7.55
N HIS A 96 10.50 -6.63 -7.42
CA HIS A 96 9.81 -5.82 -6.43
C HIS A 96 8.80 -4.92 -7.12
N ILE A 97 7.57 -4.92 -6.62
CA ILE A 97 6.52 -3.97 -6.99
C ILE A 97 6.37 -2.98 -5.85
N THR A 98 6.31 -1.70 -6.17
CA THR A 98 6.07 -0.62 -5.22
C THR A 98 5.03 0.34 -5.77
N VAL A 99 3.95 0.59 -5.01
CA VAL A 99 2.97 1.64 -5.27
C VAL A 99 3.13 2.69 -4.19
N ASP A 100 3.48 3.93 -4.53
CA ASP A 100 3.80 5.01 -3.59
C ASP A 100 3.07 6.33 -3.86
N ARG A 101 2.38 6.45 -5.00
CA ARG A 101 1.47 7.58 -5.25
C ARG A 101 0.21 7.41 -4.42
N SER A 102 -0.14 8.39 -3.59
CA SER A 102 -1.28 8.33 -2.66
C SER A 102 -2.58 7.88 -3.34
N GLU A 103 -2.88 8.39 -4.53
CA GLU A 103 -4.08 8.01 -5.28
C GLU A 103 -4.03 6.54 -5.73
N SER A 104 -2.89 6.06 -6.22
CA SER A 104 -2.70 4.67 -6.61
C SER A 104 -2.75 3.73 -5.40
N VAL A 105 -2.17 4.13 -4.27
CA VAL A 105 -2.25 3.36 -3.02
C VAL A 105 -3.69 3.26 -2.54
N LYS A 106 -4.44 4.39 -2.58
CA LYS A 106 -5.87 4.43 -2.23
C LYS A 106 -6.66 3.46 -3.08
N LYS A 107 -6.59 3.57 -4.42
CA LYS A 107 -7.26 2.65 -5.35
C LYS A 107 -6.90 1.19 -5.08
N GLY A 108 -5.62 0.88 -4.90
CA GLY A 108 -5.14 -0.47 -4.58
C GLY A 108 -5.75 -1.02 -3.28
N CYS A 109 -5.80 -0.21 -2.21
CA CYS A 109 -6.46 -0.59 -0.97
C CYS A 109 -7.97 -0.81 -1.19
N GLU A 110 -8.67 0.10 -1.86
CA GLU A 110 -10.12 0.04 -2.06
C GLU A 110 -10.55 -1.20 -2.84
N ILE A 111 -9.85 -1.59 -3.92
CA ILE A 111 -10.21 -2.79 -4.70
C ILE A 111 -9.92 -4.08 -3.93
N MET A 112 -8.85 -4.12 -3.13
CA MET A 112 -8.48 -5.33 -2.38
C MET A 112 -9.26 -5.50 -1.08
N LEU A 113 -9.67 -4.41 -0.42
CA LEU A 113 -10.26 -4.41 0.92
C LEU A 113 -11.43 -5.39 1.13
N PRO A 114 -12.37 -5.59 0.18
CA PRO A 114 -13.47 -6.54 0.34
C PRO A 114 -13.02 -7.99 0.49
N TYR A 115 -11.84 -8.34 -0.04
CA TYR A 115 -11.32 -9.70 -0.13
C TYR A 115 -10.14 -9.98 0.81
N LEU A 116 -9.60 -8.96 1.49
CA LEU A 116 -8.54 -9.13 2.48
C LEU A 116 -9.07 -9.80 3.74
N VAL A 117 -8.30 -10.72 4.29
CA VAL A 117 -8.57 -11.44 5.54
C VAL A 117 -7.53 -11.05 6.60
N ALA A 118 -6.27 -11.38 6.38
CA ALA A 118 -5.21 -11.20 7.37
C ALA A 118 -4.74 -9.75 7.50
N LYS A 119 -4.69 -9.00 6.39
CA LYS A 119 -4.15 -7.62 6.36
C LYS A 119 -5.22 -6.54 6.20
N LYS A 120 -6.50 -6.88 6.41
CA LYS A 120 -7.63 -5.96 6.27
C LYS A 120 -7.46 -4.69 7.12
N ASN A 121 -7.08 -4.84 8.38
CA ASN A 121 -6.89 -3.71 9.30
C ASN A 121 -5.75 -2.79 8.85
N ARG A 122 -4.69 -3.33 8.24
CA ARG A 122 -3.58 -2.55 7.69
C ARG A 122 -4.02 -1.72 6.48
N ALA A 123 -4.86 -2.28 5.61
CA ALA A 123 -5.43 -1.55 4.47
C ALA A 123 -6.35 -0.41 4.94
N ILE A 124 -7.21 -0.65 5.95
CA ILE A 124 -8.07 0.37 6.55
C ILE A 124 -7.23 1.52 7.14
N LEU A 125 -6.22 1.17 7.94
CA LEU A 125 -5.32 2.16 8.54
C LEU A 125 -4.58 3.00 7.48
N LEU A 126 -4.20 2.38 6.37
CA LEU A 126 -3.52 3.06 5.27
C LEU A 126 -4.45 4.03 4.53
N LEU A 127 -5.73 3.67 4.34
CA LEU A 127 -6.75 4.56 3.79
C LEU A 127 -6.99 5.76 4.70
N GLU A 128 -7.09 5.55 6.02
CA GLU A 128 -7.23 6.63 7.00
C GLU A 128 -6.02 7.55 7.00
N PHE A 129 -4.81 7.02 6.94
CA PHE A 129 -3.60 7.81 6.79
C PHE A 129 -3.63 8.70 5.53
N ILE A 130 -4.08 8.15 4.38
CA ILE A 130 -4.18 8.92 3.13
C ILE A 130 -5.20 10.05 3.29
N ARG A 131 -6.35 9.78 3.93
CA ARG A 131 -7.40 10.78 4.21
C ARG A 131 -6.85 11.92 5.05
N ILE A 132 -6.28 11.63 6.23
CA ILE A 132 -5.72 12.64 7.14
C ILE A 132 -4.60 13.42 6.45
N ARG A 133 -3.72 12.74 5.71
CA ARG A 133 -2.65 13.39 4.97
C ARG A 133 -3.16 14.33 3.89
N SER A 134 -4.29 14.05 3.24
CA SER A 134 -4.91 14.96 2.25
C SER A 134 -5.47 16.23 2.90
N GLU A 135 -5.90 16.13 4.14
CA GLU A 135 -6.42 17.24 4.95
C GLU A 135 -5.31 18.03 5.67
N TYR A 136 -4.11 17.45 5.74
CA TYR A 136 -2.96 18.07 6.37
C TYR A 136 -2.64 19.43 5.78
N LYS A 137 -2.74 20.47 6.60
CA LYS A 137 -2.48 21.86 6.20
C LYS A 137 -1.23 22.37 6.91
N ARG A 138 -0.24 22.70 6.11
CA ARG A 138 0.93 23.46 6.59
C ARG A 138 0.66 24.96 6.43
N LYS A 139 0.29 25.64 7.50
CA LYS A 139 0.21 27.11 7.53
C LYS A 139 1.58 27.69 7.89
N VAL A 140 2.07 28.53 7.01
CA VAL A 140 3.25 29.35 7.28
C VAL A 140 2.75 30.62 7.99
N ASP A 141 3.09 30.73 9.28
CA ASP A 141 2.80 31.94 10.04
C ASP A 141 3.87 33.01 9.72
N ARG A 142 3.42 34.12 9.16
CA ARG A 142 4.29 35.26 8.83
C ARG A 142 3.88 36.45 9.63
N ASP A 143 4.87 37.24 10.06
CA ASP A 143 4.63 38.56 10.66
C ASP A 143 3.91 39.45 9.64
N PRO A 144 2.73 39.99 9.99
CA PRO A 144 1.93 40.78 9.06
C PRO A 144 2.59 42.10 8.65
N VAL A 145 3.53 42.59 9.45
CA VAL A 145 4.21 43.89 9.22
C VAL A 145 5.51 43.69 8.46
N THR A 146 6.33 42.75 8.89
CA THR A 146 7.68 42.55 8.36
C THR A 146 7.76 41.46 7.29
N GLY A 147 6.69 40.67 7.11
CA GLY A 147 6.67 39.49 6.23
C GLY A 147 7.58 38.32 6.67
N ARG A 148 8.29 38.48 7.79
CA ARG A 148 9.23 37.46 8.30
C ARG A 148 8.49 36.21 8.78
N LEU A 149 9.13 35.06 8.62
CA LEU A 149 8.63 33.78 9.09
C LEU A 149 8.61 33.76 10.63
N LYS A 150 7.42 33.71 11.24
CA LYS A 150 7.23 33.52 12.68
C LYS A 150 7.24 32.07 13.09
N GLY A 151 6.65 31.19 12.26
CA GLY A 151 6.55 29.79 12.56
C GLY A 151 5.86 28.98 11.46
N VAL A 152 5.71 27.69 11.70
CA VAL A 152 4.94 26.78 10.85
C VAL A 152 3.98 26.03 11.75
N ILE A 153 2.68 26.26 11.54
CA ILE A 153 1.63 25.51 12.21
C ILE A 153 1.36 24.26 11.37
N GLU A 154 1.59 23.11 11.96
CA GLU A 154 1.37 21.79 11.32
C GLU A 154 0.15 21.16 11.98
N GLN A 155 -1.05 21.36 11.41
CA GLN A 155 -2.29 20.76 11.89
C GLN A 155 -2.42 19.33 11.35
N GLY A 156 -2.69 18.35 12.23
CA GLY A 156 -2.85 16.92 11.86
C GLY A 156 -1.53 16.15 11.80
N TYR A 157 -0.40 16.74 12.18
CA TYR A 157 0.89 16.05 12.16
C TYR A 157 0.99 14.93 13.23
N GLU A 158 0.40 15.17 14.40
CA GLU A 158 0.36 14.19 15.49
C GLU A 158 -0.47 12.97 15.11
N ASP A 159 -1.59 13.15 14.42
CA ASP A 159 -2.41 12.06 13.92
C ASP A 159 -1.63 11.19 12.91
N ILE A 160 -0.84 11.83 12.04
CA ILE A 160 0.04 11.12 11.10
C ILE A 160 1.08 10.26 11.83
N ILE A 161 1.69 10.78 12.90
CA ILE A 161 2.64 10.03 13.72
C ILE A 161 1.94 8.86 14.40
N HIS A 162 0.77 9.10 14.98
CA HIS A 162 -0.01 8.06 15.65
C HIS A 162 -0.35 6.90 14.71
N LEU A 163 -0.84 7.19 13.52
CA LEU A 163 -1.14 6.17 12.51
C LEU A 163 0.13 5.41 12.04
N TYR A 164 1.26 6.10 11.96
CA TYR A 164 2.53 5.45 11.66
C TYR A 164 2.94 4.43 12.74
N GLU A 165 2.84 4.79 14.03
CA GLU A 165 3.16 3.87 15.13
C GLU A 165 2.16 2.70 15.17
N GLN A 166 0.86 2.94 15.01
CA GLN A 166 -0.13 1.86 14.89
C GLN A 166 0.18 0.89 13.73
N MET A 167 0.58 1.41 12.57
CA MET A 167 0.96 0.57 11.43
C MET A 167 2.19 -0.28 11.75
N LYS A 168 3.15 0.28 12.47
CA LYS A 168 4.34 -0.41 12.90
C LYS A 168 4.01 -1.57 13.85
N ASP A 169 3.12 -1.33 14.82
CA ASP A 169 2.66 -2.36 15.75
C ASP A 169 1.92 -3.50 15.03
N LEU A 170 0.99 -3.17 14.12
CA LEU A 170 0.32 -4.17 13.30
C LEU A 170 1.28 -5.01 12.45
N ASN A 171 2.40 -4.45 12.01
CA ASN A 171 3.41 -5.17 11.24
C ASN A 171 4.35 -6.02 12.13
N GLN A 172 4.46 -5.74 13.43
CA GLN A 172 5.28 -6.51 14.39
C GLN A 172 4.56 -7.72 14.98
N VAL A 173 3.24 -7.67 15.15
CA VAL A 173 2.43 -8.75 15.77
C VAL A 173 2.55 -10.09 15.00
N GLY A 174 2.92 -10.10 13.73
CA GLY A 174 3.20 -11.32 12.97
C GLY A 174 4.53 -12.01 13.31
N THR A 175 5.37 -11.44 14.19
CA THR A 175 6.72 -11.94 14.50
C THR A 175 6.83 -12.54 15.91
N LEU A 176 5.81 -12.44 16.77
CA LEU A 176 5.93 -12.73 18.21
C LEU A 176 5.39 -14.11 18.65
N ASP A 177 4.76 -14.90 17.80
CA ASP A 177 4.12 -16.17 18.21
C ASP A 177 4.82 -17.47 17.77
N ILE A 178 6.13 -17.42 17.48
CA ILE A 178 6.90 -18.66 17.30
C ILE A 178 8.07 -18.68 18.30
N GLY A 179 7.81 -19.09 19.52
CA GLY A 179 8.92 -19.42 20.41
C GLY A 179 8.71 -19.19 21.89
N SER A 180 7.84 -19.97 22.54
CA SER A 180 8.06 -20.44 23.90
C SER A 180 7.14 -21.64 24.21
N SER A 181 7.42 -22.79 23.57
CA SER A 181 7.08 -24.05 24.21
C SER A 181 8.10 -24.27 25.32
N GLU A 182 7.71 -23.95 26.54
CA GLU A 182 8.42 -24.36 27.76
C GLU A 182 8.56 -25.89 27.76
N THR A 183 9.77 -26.35 27.55
CA THR A 183 10.17 -27.71 27.84
C THR A 183 10.28 -27.84 29.36
N THR A 184 9.20 -28.26 30.01
CA THR A 184 9.25 -28.71 31.41
C THR A 184 9.86 -30.11 31.41
N ARG A 185 11.02 -30.25 32.00
CA ARG A 185 11.61 -31.52 32.43
C ARG A 185 11.12 -31.89 33.80
#